data_cb204b7627d3952649ceb25e6cf7c40b
#
_entry.id   cb204b7627d3952649ceb25e6cf7c40b
#
_cell.length_a   1.000
_cell.length_b   1.000
_cell.length_c   1.000
_cell.angle_alpha   90.00
_cell.angle_beta   90.00
_cell.angle_gamma   90.00
#
_symmetry.space_group_name_H-M   'P 1'
#
loop_
_entity.id
_entity.type
_entity.pdbx_description
1 polymer ?
#
loop_
_entity_poly.entity_id
_entity_poly.type
_entity_poly.pdbx_seq_one_letter_code
_entity_poly.pdbx_strand_id
1 'polypeptide(L)'
;MKNKLFVTGLLAWAVATHADSYKSDLGGLTLSCATCHGFPEEKNNAMNLFGIKEDVFFYKFKSYQLRSDKDRGVMHYISRAYSDDDIRRMAAYFAKKQ
;
A
#
# COMPACT_ATOMS: atom_id res chain seq x y z
N MET A 1 -12.16 1.75 -58.83
CA MET A 1 -12.90 1.27 -57.67
C MET A 1 -12.08 1.45 -56.44
N LYS A 2 -12.50 2.32 -55.64
CA LYS A 2 -11.73 2.68 -54.48
C LYS A 2 -12.28 2.03 -53.27
N ASN A 3 -11.68 0.97 -52.91
CA ASN A 3 -11.95 0.36 -51.61
C ASN A 3 -11.30 1.23 -50.52
N LYS A 4 -12.06 2.07 -50.01
CA LYS A 4 -11.67 2.71 -48.79
C LYS A 4 -11.80 1.72 -47.66
N LEU A 5 -10.74 1.08 -47.38
CA LEU A 5 -10.58 0.38 -46.16
C LEU A 5 -10.56 1.41 -45.05
N PHE A 6 -11.72 1.64 -44.51
CA PHE A 6 -11.76 2.27 -43.20
C PHE A 6 -11.31 1.23 -42.21
N VAL A 7 -10.03 1.23 -41.99
CA VAL A 7 -9.55 0.69 -40.74
C VAL A 7 -10.06 1.62 -39.69
N THR A 8 -11.29 1.40 -39.26
CA THR A 8 -11.73 1.88 -38.00
C THR A 8 -10.79 1.22 -37.00
N GLY A 9 -9.75 1.94 -36.64
CA GLY A 9 -8.93 1.52 -35.55
C GLY A 9 -9.87 1.33 -34.37
N LEU A 10 -10.12 0.11 -34.03
CA LEU A 10 -10.62 -0.23 -32.73
C LEU A 10 -9.60 0.30 -31.76
N LEU A 11 -9.86 1.51 -31.32
CA LEU A 11 -9.25 2.00 -30.12
C LEU A 11 -9.79 1.13 -29.00
N ALA A 12 -9.16 -0.02 -28.87
CA ALA A 12 -9.29 -0.75 -27.63
C ALA A 12 -8.63 0.11 -26.56
N TRP A 13 -9.42 0.95 -26.00
CA TRP A 13 -9.05 1.60 -24.77
C TRP A 13 -8.97 0.51 -23.73
N ALA A 14 -7.78 -0.02 -23.59
CA ALA A 14 -7.48 -0.76 -22.38
C ALA A 14 -7.65 0.23 -21.25
N VAL A 15 -8.81 0.19 -20.63
CA VAL A 15 -8.98 0.82 -19.34
C VAL A 15 -8.09 0.06 -18.39
N ALA A 16 -6.84 0.49 -18.35
CA ALA A 16 -5.95 0.03 -17.31
C ALA A 16 -6.67 0.32 -16.00
N THR A 17 -6.99 -0.74 -15.30
CA THR A 17 -7.61 -0.62 -14.00
C THR A 17 -6.60 0.06 -13.08
N HIS A 18 -6.78 1.33 -12.87
CA HIS A 18 -5.90 2.15 -12.04
C HIS A 18 -5.78 1.62 -10.60
N ALA A 19 -6.69 0.75 -10.19
CA ALA A 19 -6.66 0.10 -8.88
C ALA A 19 -5.40 -0.77 -8.66
N ASP A 20 -4.96 -1.50 -9.69
CA ASP A 20 -3.75 -2.32 -9.61
C ASP A 20 -2.49 -1.45 -9.65
N SER A 21 -2.55 -0.34 -10.37
CA SER A 21 -1.48 0.65 -10.40
C SER A 21 -1.26 1.31 -9.04
N TYR A 22 -2.33 1.59 -8.31
CA TYR A 22 -2.26 2.15 -6.97
C TYR A 22 -1.51 1.22 -5.99
N LYS A 23 -1.82 -0.07 -6.02
CA LYS A 23 -1.15 -1.06 -5.16
C LYS A 23 0.30 -1.32 -5.58
N SER A 24 0.64 -1.13 -6.85
CA SER A 24 2.01 -1.28 -7.32
C SER A 24 2.88 -0.09 -6.97
N ASP A 25 2.29 1.08 -6.76
CA ASP A 25 3.01 2.26 -6.31
C ASP A 25 3.16 2.24 -4.78
N LEU A 26 4.40 2.21 -4.33
CA LEU A 26 4.71 2.16 -2.91
C LEU A 26 4.23 3.41 -2.17
N GLY A 27 4.30 4.57 -2.81
CA GLY A 27 3.76 5.81 -2.25
C GLY A 27 2.25 5.73 -2.02
N GLY A 28 1.51 5.22 -3.01
CA GLY A 28 0.08 4.97 -2.89
C GLY A 28 -0.25 3.94 -1.82
N LEU A 29 0.55 2.87 -1.74
CA LEU A 29 0.35 1.80 -0.76
C LEU A 29 0.49 2.30 0.68
N THR A 30 1.38 3.24 0.92
CA THR A 30 1.69 3.74 2.26
C THR A 30 1.00 5.06 2.62
N LEU A 31 0.35 5.71 1.66
CA LEU A 31 -0.24 7.04 1.86
C LEU A 31 -1.30 7.05 2.97
N SER A 32 -2.14 6.03 3.03
CA SER A 32 -3.16 5.93 4.08
C SER A 32 -2.57 5.78 5.49
N CYS A 33 -1.36 5.26 5.60
CA CYS A 33 -0.66 5.13 6.87
C CYS A 33 -0.28 6.50 7.44
N ALA A 34 0.06 7.44 6.58
CA ALA A 34 0.49 8.78 6.98
C ALA A 34 -0.59 9.56 7.72
N THR A 35 -1.85 9.27 7.49
CA THR A 35 -2.98 9.95 8.14
C THR A 35 -2.89 9.87 9.67
N CYS A 36 -2.46 8.72 10.19
CA CYS A 36 -2.32 8.50 11.64
C CYS A 36 -0.85 8.43 12.08
N HIS A 37 0.01 7.85 11.26
CA HIS A 37 1.42 7.63 11.60
C HIS A 37 2.35 8.77 11.20
N GLY A 38 1.85 9.72 10.41
CA GLY A 38 2.62 10.89 10.00
C GLY A 38 3.50 10.68 8.79
N PHE A 39 3.94 11.79 8.25
CA PHE A 39 4.89 11.83 7.14
C PHE A 39 6.33 11.76 7.65
N PRO A 40 7.30 11.47 6.76
CA PRO A 40 8.71 11.34 7.16
C PRO A 40 9.26 12.55 7.91
N GLU A 41 8.77 13.74 7.58
CA GLU A 41 9.23 14.99 8.18
C GLU A 41 8.71 15.21 9.62
N GLU A 42 7.68 14.48 10.01
CA GLU A 42 7.03 14.64 11.32
C GLU A 42 7.76 13.86 12.42
N LYS A 43 8.94 14.33 12.79
CA LYS A 43 9.81 13.62 13.74
C LYS A 43 9.24 13.52 15.15
N ASN A 44 8.29 14.38 15.50
CA ASN A 44 7.70 14.42 16.84
C ASN A 44 6.46 13.53 16.99
N ASN A 45 6.08 12.81 15.93
CA ASN A 45 4.96 11.88 16.02
C ASN A 45 5.42 10.57 16.65
N ALA A 46 4.92 10.28 17.85
CA ALA A 46 5.24 9.05 18.58
C ALA A 46 4.81 7.77 17.85
N MET A 47 3.91 7.89 16.90
CA MET A 47 3.42 6.78 16.09
C MET A 47 4.19 6.61 14.78
N ASN A 48 5.26 7.37 14.57
CA ASN A 48 6.01 7.34 13.32
C ASN A 48 6.65 5.97 13.08
N LEU A 49 6.45 5.44 11.87
CA LEU A 49 6.91 4.10 11.48
C LEU A 49 8.31 4.09 10.85
N PHE A 50 8.87 5.24 10.53
CA PHE A 50 10.15 5.31 9.84
C PHE A 50 11.30 4.89 10.77
N GLY A 51 12.18 4.05 10.24
CA GLY A 51 13.32 3.51 10.98
C GLY A 51 13.04 2.20 11.72
N ILE A 52 11.83 1.66 11.62
CA ILE A 52 11.52 0.34 12.18
C ILE A 52 12.21 -0.73 11.32
N LYS A 53 12.82 -1.72 11.96
CA LYS A 53 13.42 -2.86 11.25
C LYS A 53 12.36 -3.62 10.46
N GLU A 54 12.72 -4.07 9.26
CA GLU A 54 11.79 -4.76 8.35
C GLU A 54 11.08 -5.95 8.99
N ASP A 55 11.83 -6.81 9.67
CA ASP A 55 11.29 -7.99 10.32
C ASP A 55 10.33 -7.62 11.45
N VAL A 56 10.68 -6.62 12.25
CA VAL A 56 9.83 -6.12 13.33
C VAL A 56 8.51 -5.57 12.77
N PHE A 57 8.59 -4.77 11.71
CA PHE A 57 7.40 -4.25 11.04
C PHE A 57 6.51 -5.38 10.53
N PHE A 58 7.09 -6.32 9.81
CA PHE A 58 6.37 -7.44 9.21
C PHE A 58 5.62 -8.26 10.26
N TYR A 59 6.32 -8.73 11.28
CA TYR A 59 5.71 -9.58 12.30
C TYR A 59 4.69 -8.84 13.14
N LYS A 60 4.94 -7.59 13.44
CA LYS A 60 3.98 -6.76 14.18
C LYS A 60 2.71 -6.52 13.38
N PHE A 61 2.84 -6.24 12.11
CA PHE A 61 1.71 -6.07 11.20
C PHE A 61 0.89 -7.35 11.10
N LYS A 62 1.56 -8.48 10.96
CA LYS A 62 0.90 -9.80 10.94
C LYS A 62 0.19 -10.08 12.26
N SER A 63 0.77 -9.69 13.38
CA SER A 63 0.13 -9.88 14.68
C SER A 63 -1.21 -9.13 14.79
N TYR A 64 -1.31 -7.97 14.19
CA TYR A 64 -2.59 -7.25 14.11
C TYR A 64 -3.62 -8.00 13.28
N GLN A 65 -3.22 -8.55 12.13
CA GLN A 65 -4.13 -9.33 11.28
C GLN A 65 -4.72 -10.54 12.01
N LEU A 66 -3.93 -11.18 12.84
CA LEU A 66 -4.28 -12.43 13.51
C LEU A 66 -4.92 -12.22 14.87
N ARG A 67 -5.10 -10.98 15.27
CA ARG A 67 -5.65 -10.66 16.59
C ARG A 67 -7.11 -11.12 16.70
N SER A 68 -7.43 -11.84 17.77
CA SER A 68 -8.76 -12.45 17.98
C SER A 68 -9.47 -12.00 19.25
N ASP A 69 -8.85 -11.17 20.07
CA ASP A 69 -9.42 -10.64 21.29
C ASP A 69 -10.54 -9.61 21.03
N LYS A 70 -11.31 -9.30 22.04
CA LYS A 70 -12.47 -8.38 21.91
C LYS A 70 -12.04 -6.98 21.47
N ASP A 71 -10.91 -6.51 21.97
CA ASP A 71 -10.36 -5.19 21.63
C ASP A 71 -9.33 -5.32 20.50
N ARG A 72 -9.82 -5.62 19.31
CA ARG A 72 -8.95 -5.83 18.15
C ARG A 72 -8.23 -4.56 17.71
N GLY A 73 -8.84 -3.40 17.95
CA GLY A 73 -8.27 -2.11 17.58
C GLY A 73 -8.31 -1.81 16.07
N VAL A 74 -8.06 -0.56 15.72
CA VAL A 74 -8.14 -0.09 14.34
C VAL A 74 -7.14 -0.79 13.42
N MET A 75 -5.92 -1.08 13.91
CA MET A 75 -4.89 -1.74 13.10
C MET A 75 -5.25 -3.16 12.71
N HIS A 76 -6.05 -3.87 13.50
CA HIS A 76 -6.56 -5.18 13.09
C HIS A 76 -7.35 -5.08 11.79
N TYR A 77 -8.24 -4.12 11.70
CA TYR A 77 -9.10 -3.95 10.52
C TYR A 77 -8.33 -3.41 9.32
N ILE A 78 -7.45 -2.45 9.54
CA ILE A 78 -6.60 -1.88 8.48
C ILE A 78 -5.66 -2.94 7.92
N SER A 79 -4.99 -3.69 8.78
CA SER A 79 -3.99 -4.68 8.38
C SER A 79 -4.55 -5.81 7.51
N ARG A 80 -5.82 -6.13 7.67
CA ARG A 80 -6.47 -7.21 6.90
C ARG A 80 -6.59 -6.92 5.40
N ALA A 81 -6.45 -5.67 5.00
CA ALA A 81 -6.53 -5.28 3.59
C ALA A 81 -5.24 -5.57 2.81
N TYR A 82 -4.18 -5.99 3.47
CA TYR A 82 -2.86 -6.13 2.87
C TYR A 82 -2.40 -7.59 2.81
N SER A 83 -1.82 -7.95 1.66
CA SER A 83 -1.16 -9.26 1.49
C SER A 83 0.21 -9.26 2.17
N ASP A 84 0.78 -10.45 2.35
CA ASP A 84 2.14 -10.57 2.89
C ASP A 84 3.17 -9.85 2.01
N ASP A 85 3.00 -9.91 0.70
CA ASP A 85 3.87 -9.19 -0.24
C ASP A 85 3.77 -7.69 -0.06
N ASP A 86 2.56 -7.15 0.07
CA ASP A 86 2.34 -5.74 0.37
C ASP A 86 3.03 -5.33 1.68
N ILE A 87 2.90 -6.16 2.72
CA ILE A 87 3.49 -5.88 4.03
C ILE A 87 5.02 -5.88 3.95
N ARG A 88 5.62 -6.78 3.18
CA ARG A 88 7.07 -6.81 2.97
C ARG A 88 7.56 -5.56 2.26
N ARG A 89 6.83 -5.09 1.27
CA ARG A 89 7.16 -3.86 0.54
C ARG A 89 7.05 -2.63 1.46
N MET A 90 6.00 -2.57 2.27
CA MET A 90 5.84 -1.50 3.25
C MET A 90 6.95 -1.54 4.31
N ALA A 91 7.30 -2.74 4.77
CA ALA A 91 8.37 -2.92 5.76
C ALA A 91 9.70 -2.37 5.24
N ALA A 92 10.03 -2.67 3.99
CA ALA A 92 11.25 -2.14 3.36
C ALA A 92 11.22 -0.61 3.24
N TYR A 93 10.07 -0.06 2.91
CA TYR A 93 9.88 1.38 2.80
C TYR A 93 10.08 2.10 4.14
N PHE A 94 9.42 1.62 5.20
CA PHE A 94 9.50 2.25 6.51
C PHE A 94 10.83 2.00 7.24
N ALA A 95 11.56 0.97 6.86
CA ALA A 95 12.89 0.70 7.43
C ALA A 95 13.93 1.77 7.03
N LYS A 96 13.68 2.51 5.96
CA LYS A 96 14.58 3.58 5.54
C LYS A 96 14.56 4.69 6.59
N LYS A 97 15.75 5.03 7.07
CA LYS A 97 15.93 6.20 7.93
C LYS A 97 15.83 7.46 7.09
N GLN A 98 15.02 8.34 7.54
CA GLN A 98 14.89 9.67 6.95
C GLN A 98 15.88 10.64 7.58
#